data_b52765fc8eb4034fc73515919e80c283
#
_entry.id   b52765fc8eb4034fc73515919e80c283
#
_cell.length_a   1.000
_cell.length_b   1.000
_cell.length_c   1.000
_cell.angle_alpha   90.00
_cell.angle_beta   90.00
_cell.angle_gamma   90.00
#
_symmetry.space_group_name_H-M   'P 1'
#
loop_
_entity.id
_entity.type
_entity.pdbx_description
1 polymer ?
#
loop_
_entity_poly.entity_id
_entity_poly.type
_entity_poly.pdbx_seq_one_letter_code
_entity_poly.pdbx_strand_id
1 'polypeptide(L)'
;YIEMVKPRLYNKEDSTRAAALWTLKQVLINALKLMHPFMPFITEELFMHIQDEEETIMTSQWPVYKEEWNFKENEAEIDAIKEAVRNIRNIRAEMNVAPSKKVHVYVVSENGGVRYIFEHSKVFFKTLAHASEVTVQTDKAGIGEDAVSVVVQDATIYMPLAELVDFAKEIERLEKEKTKLEK
;
A
#
# COMPACT_ATOMS: atom_id res chain seq x y z
N TYR A 1 -3.89 -4.10 4.31
CA TYR A 1 -5.28 -3.92 3.86
C TYR A 1 -5.93 -2.68 4.48
N ILE A 2 -5.92 -2.51 5.80
CA ILE A 2 -6.60 -1.39 6.49
C ILE A 2 -6.16 -0.03 5.92
N GLU A 3 -4.87 0.21 5.77
CA GLU A 3 -4.36 1.48 5.21
C GLU A 3 -4.80 1.70 3.74
N MET A 4 -4.89 0.64 2.95
CA MET A 4 -5.33 0.72 1.56
C MET A 4 -6.82 1.05 1.42
N VAL A 5 -7.62 0.65 2.40
CA VAL A 5 -9.08 0.84 2.37
C VAL A 5 -9.52 2.21 2.89
N LYS A 6 -8.69 2.87 3.71
CA LYS A 6 -9.02 4.19 4.31
C LYS A 6 -9.51 5.25 3.32
N PRO A 7 -8.90 5.46 2.14
CA PRO A 7 -9.40 6.45 1.17
C PRO A 7 -10.86 6.20 0.77
N ARG A 8 -11.26 4.94 0.62
CA ARG A 8 -12.64 4.56 0.29
C ARG A 8 -13.59 4.79 1.46
N LEU A 9 -13.13 4.56 2.70
CA LEU A 9 -13.95 4.74 3.90
C LEU A 9 -14.23 6.21 4.20
N TYR A 10 -13.24 7.08 3.98
CA TYR A 10 -13.37 8.51 4.26
C TYR A 10 -14.13 9.26 3.16
N ASN A 11 -14.14 8.76 1.94
CA ASN A 11 -14.95 9.33 0.86
C ASN A 11 -16.39 8.79 0.95
N LYS A 12 -17.31 9.64 1.40
CA LYS A 12 -18.73 9.28 1.56
C LYS A 12 -19.45 9.04 0.23
N GLU A 13 -18.93 9.61 -0.85
CA GLU A 13 -19.49 9.49 -2.21
C GLU A 13 -18.92 8.28 -2.97
N ASP A 14 -17.95 7.56 -2.41
CA ASP A 14 -17.38 6.36 -3.03
C ASP A 14 -18.43 5.23 -3.09
N SER A 15 -18.84 4.85 -4.28
CA SER A 15 -19.82 3.79 -4.51
C SER A 15 -19.37 2.42 -3.97
N THR A 16 -18.07 2.22 -3.78
CA THR A 16 -17.49 0.99 -3.25
C THR A 16 -17.33 0.98 -1.73
N ARG A 17 -17.66 2.09 -1.06
CA ARG A 17 -17.53 2.26 0.39
C ARG A 17 -18.31 1.20 1.18
N ALA A 18 -19.54 0.91 0.78
CA ALA A 18 -20.37 -0.08 1.44
C ALA A 18 -19.75 -1.49 1.39
N ALA A 19 -19.22 -1.90 0.22
CA ALA A 19 -18.51 -3.15 0.07
C ALA A 19 -17.24 -3.22 0.92
N ALA A 20 -16.49 -2.12 1.01
CA ALA A 20 -15.30 -2.02 1.85
C ALA A 20 -15.62 -2.16 3.34
N LEU A 21 -16.69 -1.52 3.82
CA LEU A 21 -17.17 -1.65 5.21
C LEU A 21 -17.64 -3.06 5.51
N TRP A 22 -18.42 -3.65 4.62
CA TRP A 22 -18.87 -5.03 4.76
C TRP A 22 -17.70 -6.00 4.85
N THR A 23 -16.72 -5.89 3.97
CA THR A 23 -15.51 -6.73 3.98
C THR A 23 -14.76 -6.59 5.30
N LEU A 24 -14.52 -5.36 5.76
CA LEU A 24 -13.86 -5.11 7.05
C LEU A 24 -14.62 -5.75 8.21
N LYS A 25 -15.95 -5.59 8.24
CA LYS A 25 -16.82 -6.17 9.27
C LYS A 25 -16.73 -7.70 9.25
N GLN A 26 -16.85 -8.35 8.08
CA GLN A 26 -16.76 -9.80 7.96
C GLN A 26 -15.40 -10.35 8.41
N VAL A 27 -14.31 -9.71 7.97
CA VAL A 27 -12.96 -10.13 8.36
C VAL A 27 -12.77 -9.97 9.87
N LEU A 28 -13.23 -8.86 10.46
CA LEU A 28 -13.10 -8.63 11.90
C LEU A 28 -13.94 -9.62 12.71
N ILE A 29 -15.20 -9.85 12.34
CA ILE A 29 -16.07 -10.83 13.00
C ILE A 29 -15.44 -12.23 12.97
N ASN A 30 -14.97 -12.68 11.81
CA ASN A 30 -14.34 -13.99 11.68
C ASN A 30 -13.03 -14.08 12.49
N ALA A 31 -12.23 -13.03 12.49
CA ALA A 31 -11.02 -12.98 13.31
C ALA A 31 -11.33 -13.07 14.82
N LEU A 32 -12.35 -12.34 15.30
CA LEU A 32 -12.78 -12.41 16.70
C LEU A 32 -13.26 -13.82 17.08
N LYS A 33 -14.03 -14.48 16.21
CA LYS A 33 -14.47 -15.87 16.42
C LYS A 33 -13.27 -16.82 16.54
N LEU A 34 -12.28 -16.71 15.67
CA LEU A 34 -11.07 -17.53 15.72
C LEU A 34 -10.18 -17.25 16.94
N MET A 35 -10.16 -16.02 17.43
CA MET A 35 -9.38 -15.62 18.60
C MET A 35 -10.10 -15.90 19.93
N HIS A 36 -11.40 -16.09 19.92
CA HIS A 36 -12.24 -16.23 21.12
C HIS A 36 -11.76 -17.31 22.10
N PRO A 37 -11.32 -18.51 21.67
CA PRO A 37 -10.81 -19.53 22.58
C PRO A 37 -9.59 -19.10 23.40
N PHE A 38 -8.83 -18.12 22.92
CA PHE A 38 -7.61 -17.62 23.57
C PHE A 38 -7.85 -16.34 24.37
N MET A 39 -8.80 -15.50 23.94
CA MET A 39 -9.07 -14.18 24.53
C MET A 39 -10.58 -13.93 24.65
N PRO A 40 -11.30 -14.72 25.48
CA PRO A 40 -12.78 -14.73 25.48
C PRO A 40 -13.40 -13.38 25.83
N PHE A 41 -12.88 -12.66 26.80
CA PHE A 41 -13.51 -11.43 27.27
C PHE A 41 -13.45 -10.30 26.26
N ILE A 42 -12.27 -10.02 25.72
CA ILE A 42 -12.10 -8.91 24.78
C ILE A 42 -12.77 -9.19 23.42
N THR A 43 -12.76 -10.44 22.98
CA THR A 43 -13.39 -10.80 21.71
C THR A 43 -14.91 -10.75 21.82
N GLU A 44 -15.51 -11.15 22.95
CA GLU A 44 -16.93 -11.00 23.23
C GLU A 44 -17.33 -9.51 23.21
N GLU A 45 -16.61 -8.70 23.98
CA GLU A 45 -16.89 -7.25 24.07
C GLU A 45 -16.87 -6.57 22.69
N LEU A 46 -15.83 -6.83 21.89
CA LEU A 46 -15.72 -6.26 20.55
C LEU A 46 -16.81 -6.81 19.61
N PHE A 47 -17.12 -8.10 19.71
CA PHE A 47 -18.13 -8.76 18.88
C PHE A 47 -19.51 -8.14 19.12
N MET A 48 -19.90 -7.92 20.37
CA MET A 48 -21.17 -7.32 20.73
C MET A 48 -21.38 -5.92 20.15
N HIS A 49 -20.29 -5.18 19.87
CA HIS A 49 -20.38 -3.85 19.28
C HIS A 49 -20.52 -3.85 17.75
N ILE A 50 -20.19 -4.95 17.08
CA ILE A 50 -20.10 -5.00 15.60
C ILE A 50 -21.06 -5.99 14.96
N GLN A 51 -21.56 -6.96 15.70
CA GLN A 51 -22.56 -7.93 15.23
C GLN A 51 -23.93 -7.27 15.00
N ASP A 52 -24.81 -7.88 14.23
CA ASP A 52 -26.14 -7.34 13.94
C ASP A 52 -27.25 -8.06 14.71
N GLU A 53 -27.21 -9.40 14.79
CA GLU A 53 -28.34 -10.22 15.25
C GLU A 53 -27.97 -11.30 16.27
N GLU A 54 -26.67 -11.56 16.47
CA GLU A 54 -26.20 -12.60 17.39
C GLU A 54 -26.06 -12.06 18.82
N GLU A 55 -26.57 -12.78 19.81
CA GLU A 55 -26.52 -12.34 21.21
C GLU A 55 -25.12 -12.49 21.83
N THR A 56 -24.34 -13.50 21.39
CA THR A 56 -23.01 -13.78 21.93
C THR A 56 -22.16 -14.52 20.90
N ILE A 57 -20.85 -14.31 20.93
CA ILE A 57 -19.89 -15.04 20.10
C ILE A 57 -19.87 -16.54 20.42
N MET A 58 -20.19 -16.90 21.67
CA MET A 58 -20.22 -18.29 22.16
C MET A 58 -21.19 -19.18 21.38
N THR A 59 -22.33 -18.63 20.97
CA THR A 59 -23.37 -19.35 20.24
C THR A 59 -23.30 -19.15 18.74
N SER A 60 -22.42 -18.28 18.29
CA SER A 60 -22.25 -17.97 16.89
C SER A 60 -21.61 -19.14 16.12
N GLN A 61 -21.93 -19.25 14.83
CA GLN A 61 -21.33 -20.27 13.97
C GLN A 61 -19.83 -20.02 13.78
N TRP A 62 -19.05 -21.11 13.82
CA TRP A 62 -17.62 -21.09 13.53
C TRP A 62 -17.36 -20.68 12.09
N PRO A 63 -16.32 -19.87 11.81
CA PRO A 63 -15.97 -19.48 10.46
C PRO A 63 -15.66 -20.69 9.58
N VAL A 64 -16.29 -20.73 8.40
CA VAL A 64 -16.10 -21.78 7.41
C VAL A 64 -15.51 -21.17 6.14
N TYR A 65 -14.53 -21.89 5.56
CA TYR A 65 -13.96 -21.48 4.28
C TYR A 65 -15.02 -21.49 3.17
N LYS A 66 -15.03 -20.45 2.35
CA LYS A 66 -15.90 -20.31 1.20
C LYS A 66 -15.06 -20.07 -0.05
N GLU A 67 -15.13 -21.02 -1.00
CA GLU A 67 -14.37 -20.93 -2.26
C GLU A 67 -14.75 -19.67 -3.07
N GLU A 68 -16.01 -19.25 -3.00
CA GLU A 68 -16.51 -18.04 -3.66
C GLU A 68 -15.83 -16.74 -3.20
N TRP A 69 -15.09 -16.78 -2.07
CA TRP A 69 -14.33 -15.65 -1.52
C TRP A 69 -12.83 -15.75 -1.81
N ASN A 70 -12.44 -16.71 -2.64
CA ASN A 70 -11.05 -16.93 -3.05
C ASN A 70 -10.76 -16.21 -4.38
N PHE A 71 -10.27 -14.99 -4.29
CA PHE A 71 -10.00 -14.11 -5.43
C PHE A 71 -8.52 -14.12 -5.81
N LYS A 72 -7.98 -15.25 -6.24
CA LYS A 72 -6.54 -15.45 -6.53
C LYS A 72 -5.95 -14.44 -7.50
N GLU A 73 -6.68 -14.07 -8.55
CA GLU A 73 -6.22 -13.07 -9.52
C GLU A 73 -6.10 -11.68 -8.89
N ASN A 74 -7.13 -11.25 -8.16
CA ASN A 74 -7.10 -9.96 -7.46
C ASN A 74 -6.06 -9.94 -6.32
N GLU A 75 -5.80 -11.09 -5.68
CA GLU A 75 -4.74 -11.22 -4.68
C GLU A 75 -3.36 -10.95 -5.31
N ALA A 76 -3.08 -11.57 -6.47
CA ALA A 76 -1.84 -11.35 -7.21
C ALA A 76 -1.68 -9.89 -7.66
N GLU A 77 -2.76 -9.24 -8.12
CA GLU A 77 -2.75 -7.81 -8.46
C GLU A 77 -2.40 -6.92 -7.26
N ILE A 78 -3.04 -7.17 -6.12
CA ILE A 78 -2.76 -6.42 -4.89
C ILE A 78 -1.34 -6.69 -4.37
N ASP A 79 -0.83 -7.89 -4.51
CA ASP A 79 0.55 -8.21 -4.11
C ASP A 79 1.57 -7.47 -4.98
N ALA A 80 1.34 -7.33 -6.28
CA ALA A 80 2.16 -6.50 -7.15
C ALA A 80 2.18 -5.02 -6.70
N ILE A 81 1.03 -4.47 -6.34
CA ILE A 81 0.95 -3.09 -5.82
C ILE A 81 1.70 -2.96 -4.47
N LYS A 82 1.55 -3.93 -3.57
CA LYS A 82 2.24 -3.95 -2.27
C LYS A 82 3.76 -4.02 -2.45
N GLU A 83 4.23 -4.84 -3.38
CA GLU A 83 5.64 -4.94 -3.73
C GLU A 83 6.17 -3.62 -4.28
N ALA A 84 5.45 -3.01 -5.21
CA ALA A 84 5.78 -1.71 -5.78
C ALA A 84 5.89 -0.62 -4.70
N VAL A 85 4.92 -0.50 -3.83
CA VAL A 85 4.93 0.45 -2.70
C VAL A 85 6.10 0.18 -1.75
N ARG A 86 6.40 -1.09 -1.46
CA ARG A 86 7.54 -1.48 -0.61
C ARG A 86 8.86 -1.05 -1.23
N ASN A 87 9.06 -1.32 -2.50
CA ASN A 87 10.28 -0.98 -3.22
C ASN A 87 10.50 0.53 -3.30
N ILE A 88 9.44 1.31 -3.59
CA ILE A 88 9.52 2.77 -3.54
C ILE A 88 9.94 3.25 -2.15
N ARG A 89 9.36 2.70 -1.09
CA ARG A 89 9.72 3.06 0.29
C ARG A 89 11.16 2.70 0.65
N ASN A 90 11.66 1.57 0.17
CA ASN A 90 13.04 1.13 0.39
C ASN A 90 14.01 2.13 -0.27
N ILE A 91 13.81 2.47 -1.54
CA ILE A 91 14.64 3.47 -2.24
C ILE A 91 14.61 4.81 -1.52
N ARG A 92 13.43 5.27 -1.10
CA ARG A 92 13.30 6.52 -0.32
C ARG A 92 14.06 6.46 1.00
N ALA A 93 14.06 5.33 1.69
CA ALA A 93 14.81 5.13 2.93
C ALA A 93 16.32 5.08 2.69
N GLU A 94 16.78 4.36 1.67
CA GLU A 94 18.19 4.29 1.27
C GLU A 94 18.77 5.66 0.91
N MET A 95 17.94 6.49 0.27
CA MET A 95 18.31 7.86 -0.12
C MET A 95 18.01 8.92 0.96
N ASN A 96 17.62 8.51 2.17
CA ASN A 96 17.28 9.40 3.28
C ASN A 96 16.23 10.48 2.91
N VAL A 97 15.28 10.15 2.03
CA VAL A 97 14.23 11.09 1.60
C VAL A 97 13.27 11.36 2.75
N ALA A 98 13.08 12.64 3.10
CA ALA A 98 12.15 13.03 4.17
C ALA A 98 10.72 12.48 3.88
N PRO A 99 10.00 11.97 4.88
CA PRO A 99 8.64 11.43 4.70
C PRO A 99 7.65 12.43 4.08
N SER A 100 7.82 13.72 4.36
CA SER A 100 7.00 14.81 3.82
C SER A 100 7.25 15.13 2.35
N LYS A 101 8.43 14.74 1.82
CA LYS A 101 8.80 15.01 0.42
C LYS A 101 8.04 14.07 -0.50
N LYS A 102 7.25 14.62 -1.40
CA LYS A 102 6.53 13.87 -2.43
C LYS A 102 7.38 13.77 -3.69
N VAL A 103 7.30 12.64 -4.37
CA VAL A 103 8.10 12.32 -5.57
C VAL A 103 7.19 11.84 -6.68
N HIS A 104 7.46 12.23 -7.92
CA HIS A 104 6.77 11.71 -9.09
C HIS A 104 7.19 10.25 -9.32
N VAL A 105 6.22 9.39 -9.57
CA VAL A 105 6.43 7.97 -9.83
C VAL A 105 5.97 7.65 -11.23
N TYR A 106 6.87 7.13 -12.05
CA TYR A 106 6.55 6.62 -13.38
C TYR A 106 6.51 5.09 -13.32
N VAL A 107 5.45 4.52 -13.86
CA VAL A 107 5.30 3.07 -14.01
C VAL A 107 5.34 2.75 -15.50
N VAL A 108 6.34 2.01 -15.93
CA VAL A 108 6.54 1.62 -17.33
C VAL A 108 6.30 0.12 -17.47
N SER A 109 5.39 -0.26 -18.34
CA SER A 109 5.12 -1.66 -18.68
C SER A 109 4.58 -1.80 -20.09
N GLU A 110 5.04 -2.78 -20.83
CA GLU A 110 4.49 -3.14 -22.16
C GLU A 110 3.15 -3.90 -22.01
N ASN A 111 2.92 -4.53 -20.86
CA ASN A 111 1.70 -5.30 -20.57
C ASN A 111 0.53 -4.37 -20.26
N GLY A 112 -0.51 -4.41 -21.10
CA GLY A 112 -1.73 -3.59 -20.93
C GLY A 112 -2.51 -3.90 -19.65
N GLY A 113 -2.57 -5.17 -19.23
CA GLY A 113 -3.21 -5.57 -17.98
C GLY A 113 -2.50 -4.99 -16.76
N VAL A 114 -1.18 -5.04 -16.74
CA VAL A 114 -0.36 -4.44 -15.66
C VAL A 114 -0.57 -2.93 -15.62
N ARG A 115 -0.54 -2.23 -16.76
CA ARG A 115 -0.83 -0.80 -16.79
C ARG A 115 -2.23 -0.47 -16.25
N TYR A 116 -3.24 -1.28 -16.59
CA TYR A 116 -4.60 -1.10 -16.08
C TYR A 116 -4.63 -1.18 -14.55
N ILE A 117 -3.98 -2.18 -13.95
CA ILE A 117 -3.89 -2.36 -12.49
C ILE A 117 -3.25 -1.14 -11.83
N PHE A 118 -2.10 -0.69 -12.33
CA PHE A 118 -1.39 0.45 -11.77
C PHE A 118 -2.14 1.77 -11.96
N GLU A 119 -2.82 1.96 -13.08
CA GLU A 119 -3.65 3.15 -13.35
C GLU A 119 -4.78 3.28 -12.32
N HIS A 120 -5.49 2.18 -12.04
CA HIS A 120 -6.58 2.16 -11.06
C HIS A 120 -6.10 2.17 -9.60
N SER A 121 -4.80 1.96 -9.38
CA SER A 121 -4.18 1.90 -8.05
C SER A 121 -3.41 3.17 -7.66
N LYS A 122 -3.46 4.23 -8.45
CA LYS A 122 -2.72 5.49 -8.22
C LYS A 122 -2.94 6.09 -6.82
N VAL A 123 -4.14 5.91 -6.27
CA VAL A 123 -4.47 6.40 -4.93
C VAL A 123 -3.58 5.75 -3.85
N PHE A 124 -3.21 4.48 -4.02
CA PHE A 124 -2.35 3.77 -3.06
C PHE A 124 -0.91 4.30 -3.10
N PHE A 125 -0.39 4.64 -4.28
CA PHE A 125 0.94 5.24 -4.39
C PHE A 125 0.99 6.64 -3.78
N LYS A 126 -0.05 7.45 -3.98
CA LYS A 126 -0.17 8.78 -3.36
C LYS A 126 -0.22 8.71 -1.83
N THR A 127 -0.99 7.77 -1.29
CA THR A 127 -1.20 7.65 0.17
C THR A 127 -0.09 6.86 0.87
N LEU A 128 0.37 5.75 0.28
CA LEU A 128 1.30 4.82 0.94
C LEU A 128 2.76 5.03 0.55
N ALA A 129 3.04 5.49 -0.66
CA ALA A 129 4.39 5.73 -1.16
C ALA A 129 4.77 7.22 -1.20
N HIS A 130 3.87 8.11 -0.77
CA HIS A 130 4.05 9.57 -0.82
C HIS A 130 4.38 10.08 -2.24
N ALA A 131 3.72 9.50 -3.26
CA ALA A 131 3.84 10.01 -4.61
C ALA A 131 3.11 11.35 -4.75
N SER A 132 3.72 12.32 -5.44
CA SER A 132 3.06 13.57 -5.86
C SER A 132 2.08 13.27 -6.98
N GLU A 133 2.57 12.56 -7.98
CA GLU A 133 1.84 12.13 -9.15
C GLU A 133 2.29 10.71 -9.55
N VAL A 134 1.44 9.99 -10.27
CA VAL A 134 1.74 8.66 -10.81
C VAL A 134 1.39 8.65 -12.29
N THR A 135 2.39 8.47 -13.12
CA THR A 135 2.23 8.35 -14.58
C THR A 135 2.45 6.91 -14.99
N VAL A 136 1.47 6.31 -15.66
CA VAL A 136 1.58 4.94 -16.18
C VAL A 136 1.70 5.02 -17.70
N GLN A 137 2.77 4.43 -18.24
CA GLN A 137 3.10 4.54 -19.68
C GLN A 137 3.71 3.26 -20.21
N THR A 138 3.85 3.19 -21.54
CA THR A 138 4.35 2.00 -22.24
C THR A 138 5.88 1.98 -22.32
N ASP A 139 6.49 3.15 -22.42
CA ASP A 139 7.92 3.31 -22.63
C ASP A 139 8.53 4.35 -21.67
N LYS A 140 9.82 4.63 -21.81
CA LYS A 140 10.56 5.59 -20.97
C LYS A 140 10.47 7.04 -21.45
N ALA A 141 9.53 7.39 -22.33
CA ALA A 141 9.43 8.74 -22.84
C ALA A 141 9.21 9.77 -21.71
N GLY A 142 10.01 10.83 -21.69
CA GLY A 142 9.93 11.89 -20.68
C GLY A 142 10.54 11.56 -19.31
N ILE A 143 11.16 10.39 -19.14
CA ILE A 143 11.88 10.03 -17.91
C ILE A 143 13.37 10.36 -18.11
N GLY A 144 13.97 11.09 -17.17
CA GLY A 144 15.38 11.44 -17.19
C GLY A 144 16.28 10.20 -17.07
N GLU A 145 17.48 10.25 -17.66
CA GLU A 145 18.46 9.15 -17.59
C GLU A 145 18.96 8.89 -16.17
N ASP A 146 18.90 9.89 -15.30
CA ASP A 146 19.29 9.87 -13.90
C ASP A 146 18.20 9.31 -12.98
N ALA A 147 17.05 8.89 -13.50
CA ALA A 147 15.97 8.34 -12.70
C ALA A 147 16.35 7.00 -12.07
N VAL A 148 16.10 6.90 -10.77
CA VAL A 148 16.26 5.63 -10.04
C VAL A 148 15.16 4.69 -10.46
N SER A 149 15.51 3.44 -10.76
CA SER A 149 14.55 2.44 -11.21
C SER A 149 14.51 1.21 -10.32
N VAL A 150 13.35 0.59 -10.24
CA VAL A 150 13.15 -0.73 -9.63
C VAL A 150 12.19 -1.55 -10.47
N VAL A 151 12.53 -2.82 -10.66
CA VAL A 151 11.71 -3.77 -11.40
C VAL A 151 10.74 -4.46 -10.44
N VAL A 152 9.47 -4.52 -10.81
CA VAL A 152 8.41 -5.18 -10.07
C VAL A 152 7.58 -5.99 -11.05
N GLN A 153 7.67 -7.31 -10.96
CA GLN A 153 7.00 -8.20 -11.92
C GLN A 153 7.21 -7.74 -13.39
N ASP A 154 6.13 -7.46 -14.11
CA ASP A 154 6.15 -7.02 -15.51
C ASP A 154 6.15 -5.49 -15.67
N ALA A 155 6.57 -4.74 -14.64
CA ALA A 155 6.67 -3.28 -14.66
C ALA A 155 8.03 -2.79 -14.14
N THR A 156 8.49 -1.66 -14.66
CA THR A 156 9.62 -0.93 -14.10
C THR A 156 9.14 0.42 -13.57
N ILE A 157 9.45 0.69 -12.33
CA ILE A 157 9.09 1.93 -11.64
C ILE A 157 10.30 2.86 -11.67
N TYR A 158 10.09 4.11 -12.08
CA TYR A 158 11.12 5.15 -12.11
C TYR A 158 10.74 6.31 -11.20
N MET A 159 11.74 6.88 -10.54
CA MET A 159 11.63 8.09 -9.74
C MET A 159 12.78 9.03 -10.11
N PRO A 160 12.50 10.30 -10.46
CA PRO A 160 13.55 11.27 -10.78
C PRO A 160 14.48 11.49 -9.58
N LEU A 161 15.79 11.36 -9.78
CA LEU A 161 16.79 11.51 -8.71
C LEU A 161 16.75 12.92 -8.11
N ALA A 162 16.54 13.93 -8.91
CA ALA A 162 16.43 15.33 -8.47
C ALA A 162 15.27 15.57 -7.48
N GLU A 163 14.22 14.77 -7.56
CA GLU A 163 13.11 14.83 -6.61
C GLU A 163 13.38 14.01 -5.34
N LEU A 164 14.23 12.98 -5.40
CA LEU A 164 14.59 12.16 -4.27
C LEU A 164 15.61 12.85 -3.37
N VAL A 165 16.67 13.40 -3.93
CA VAL A 165 17.82 13.95 -3.18
C VAL A 165 17.80 15.47 -3.23
N ASP A 166 18.10 16.11 -2.08
CA ASP A 166 18.50 17.51 -2.00
C ASP A 166 20.03 17.53 -2.07
N PHE A 167 20.56 17.68 -3.28
CA PHE A 167 22.01 17.60 -3.54
C PHE A 167 22.83 18.57 -2.66
N ALA A 168 22.32 19.76 -2.36
CA ALA A 168 23.02 20.73 -1.54
C ALA A 168 23.19 20.23 -0.09
N LYS A 169 22.13 19.67 0.48
CA LYS A 169 22.17 19.10 1.85
C LYS A 169 23.00 17.82 1.92
N GLU A 170 22.96 17.01 0.89
CA GLU A 170 23.72 15.76 0.86
C GLU A 170 25.22 16.03 0.72
N ILE A 171 25.61 17.01 -0.09
CA ILE A 171 27.02 17.45 -0.20
C ILE A 171 27.50 17.96 1.18
N GLU A 172 26.73 18.83 1.85
CA GLU A 172 27.08 19.34 3.18
C GLU A 172 27.22 18.21 4.21
N ARG A 173 26.35 17.21 4.15
CA ARG A 173 26.41 16.02 5.02
C ARG A 173 27.69 15.23 4.79
N LEU A 174 28.00 14.94 3.53
CA LEU A 174 29.19 14.16 3.14
C LEU A 174 30.49 14.91 3.47
N GLU A 175 30.53 16.21 3.31
CA GLU A 175 31.69 17.05 3.71
C GLU A 175 31.92 17.03 5.23
N LYS A 176 30.84 17.07 6.02
CA LYS A 176 30.92 16.93 7.48
C LYS A 176 31.41 15.54 7.90
N GLU A 177 30.94 14.50 7.22
CA GLU A 177 31.35 13.11 7.48
C GLU A 177 32.81 12.89 7.10
N LYS A 178 33.25 13.38 5.93
CA LYS A 178 34.64 13.38 5.50
C LYS A 178 35.57 14.06 6.53
N THR A 179 35.18 15.22 7.00
CA THR A 179 35.97 15.98 8.01
C THR A 179 36.08 15.23 9.37
N LYS A 180 35.09 14.38 9.69
CA LYS A 180 35.14 13.53 10.90
C LYS A 180 36.05 12.32 10.73
N LEU A 181 36.16 11.77 9.52
CA LEU A 181 37.01 10.60 9.24
C LEU A 181 38.48 10.98 9.03
N GLU A 182 38.75 12.24 8.68
CA GLU A 182 40.12 12.80 8.51
C GLU A 182 40.73 13.26 9.84
N LYS A 183 40.01 13.22 10.96
CA LYS A 183 40.47 13.49 12.32
C LYS A 183 40.72 12.20 13.10
#